data_5d66b6afc998e6dda9d27adc9cc36067
#
_entry.id   5d66b6afc998e6dda9d27adc9cc36067
#
_cell.length_a   1.000
_cell.length_b   1.000
_cell.length_c   1.000
_cell.angle_alpha   90.00
_cell.angle_beta   90.00
_cell.angle_gamma   90.00
#
_symmetry.space_group_name_H-M   'P 1'
#
loop_
_entity.id
_entity.type
_entity.pdbx_description
1 polymer ?
#
loop_
_entity_poly.entity_id
_entity_poly.type
_entity_poly.pdbx_seq_one_letter_code
_entity_poly.pdbx_strand_id
1 'polypeptide(L)'
;MEIRTYGGGRRLSRCENLLRGREFSSGIRRLILLPIPTSRDNKYITGTSTTVGEIAAMLTPDTAVAGYNIPSEITDGAAKVGATVYDGGLDETFLCENAELTARGALGYILTHAESDISDMHLGVVGYGRIGRRLVQHLIPFGGGVRVYTGRESVAALLSDRGIDARLVGEHNDLSGLDILINTAPSRQFSDRDLPPELDIIDLASGVVFEPSARLIKLSSIPDAFYPFTAGRLYAEAIARRFGGG
;
A
#
# COMPACT_ATOMS: atom_id res chain seq x y z
N MET A 1 19.55 -1.59 22.89
CA MET A 1 18.76 -2.54 22.08
C MET A 1 19.48 -2.80 20.77
N GLU A 2 19.58 -4.06 20.36
CA GLU A 2 20.12 -4.48 19.05
C GLU A 2 19.00 -4.41 18.00
N ILE A 3 19.27 -3.80 16.82
CA ILE A 3 18.33 -3.83 15.67
C ILE A 3 18.97 -4.69 14.59
N ARG A 4 18.26 -5.73 14.14
CA ARG A 4 18.63 -6.56 12.99
C ARG A 4 17.62 -6.32 11.88
N THR A 5 18.09 -5.77 10.77
CA THR A 5 17.28 -5.46 9.61
C THR A 5 17.47 -6.51 8.53
N TYR A 6 16.37 -7.04 8.01
CA TYR A 6 16.34 -7.97 6.88
C TYR A 6 15.72 -7.29 5.67
N GLY A 7 16.34 -7.47 4.50
CA GLY A 7 15.98 -6.76 3.30
C GLY A 7 16.70 -5.43 3.14
N GLY A 8 16.29 -4.64 2.15
CA GLY A 8 16.96 -3.39 1.77
C GLY A 8 15.98 -2.30 1.36
N GLY A 9 16.57 -1.18 0.90
CA GLY A 9 15.83 -0.03 0.40
C GLY A 9 15.83 1.17 1.34
N ARG A 10 15.60 2.34 0.73
CA ARG A 10 15.72 3.65 1.42
C ARG A 10 14.70 3.81 2.56
N ARG A 11 13.49 3.27 2.40
CA ARG A 11 12.45 3.24 3.44
C ARG A 11 12.93 2.50 4.68
N LEU A 12 13.39 1.28 4.50
CA LEU A 12 13.79 0.42 5.61
C LEU A 12 15.02 0.98 6.34
N SER A 13 16.03 1.44 5.59
CA SER A 13 17.20 2.13 6.17
C SER A 13 16.81 3.39 6.95
N ARG A 14 15.85 4.18 6.44
CA ARG A 14 15.34 5.36 7.15
C ARG A 14 14.62 4.97 8.43
N CYS A 15 13.78 3.94 8.38
CA CYS A 15 13.09 3.41 9.55
C CYS A 15 14.09 2.96 10.63
N GLU A 16 15.06 2.14 10.27
CA GLU A 16 16.12 1.67 11.18
C GLU A 16 16.85 2.83 11.84
N ASN A 17 17.29 3.82 11.05
CA ASN A 17 18.02 4.98 11.58
C ASN A 17 17.20 5.79 12.58
N LEU A 18 15.89 5.89 12.40
CA LEU A 18 14.98 6.60 13.30
C LEU A 18 14.66 5.81 14.58
N LEU A 19 14.79 4.47 14.52
CA LEU A 19 14.62 3.61 15.69
C LEU A 19 15.90 3.46 16.53
N ARG A 20 17.07 3.72 15.96
CA ARG A 20 18.33 3.74 16.70
C ARG A 20 18.29 4.81 17.79
N GLY A 21 18.64 4.42 19.01
CA GLY A 21 18.64 5.32 20.17
C GLY A 21 17.27 5.59 20.80
N ARG A 22 16.17 5.02 20.27
CA ARG A 22 14.88 5.05 20.96
C ARG A 22 14.83 4.04 22.09
N GLU A 23 14.16 4.41 23.15
CA GLU A 23 13.83 3.50 24.26
C GLU A 23 12.58 2.71 23.90
N PHE A 24 12.62 1.43 24.20
CA PHE A 24 11.51 0.50 24.03
C PHE A 24 11.09 -0.04 25.40
N SER A 25 9.88 -0.61 25.48
CA SER A 25 9.34 -1.18 26.72
C SER A 25 10.36 -2.11 27.39
N SER A 26 10.40 -2.10 28.70
CA SER A 26 11.31 -2.92 29.50
C SER A 26 11.14 -4.40 29.14
N GLY A 27 12.23 -5.03 28.77
CA GLY A 27 12.25 -6.45 28.34
C GLY A 27 12.61 -6.66 26.88
N ILE A 28 12.42 -5.69 25.97
CA ILE A 28 12.82 -5.80 24.58
C ILE A 28 14.31 -5.46 24.46
N ARG A 29 15.13 -6.46 24.11
CA ARG A 29 16.58 -6.29 23.89
C ARG A 29 16.96 -6.34 22.43
N ARG A 30 16.11 -6.97 21.59
CA ARG A 30 16.34 -7.13 20.14
C ARG A 30 15.10 -6.76 19.36
N LEU A 31 15.28 -5.99 18.28
CA LEU A 31 14.26 -5.73 17.28
C LEU A 31 14.69 -6.38 15.96
N ILE A 32 13.85 -7.26 15.43
CA ILE A 32 13.94 -7.76 14.06
C ILE A 32 13.04 -6.86 13.19
N LEU A 33 13.67 -6.12 12.28
CA LEU A 33 12.99 -5.21 11.37
C LEU A 33 12.90 -5.86 9.99
N LEU A 34 11.67 -6.08 9.52
CA LEU A 34 11.35 -6.76 8.27
C LEU A 34 10.83 -5.78 7.21
N PRO A 35 10.97 -6.10 5.91
CA PRO A 35 10.53 -5.26 4.80
C PRO A 35 9.01 -5.24 4.66
N ILE A 36 8.54 -4.34 3.75
CA ILE A 36 7.14 -4.20 3.37
C ILE A 36 6.97 -4.54 1.88
N PRO A 37 6.25 -5.60 1.51
CA PRO A 37 5.73 -6.66 2.39
C PRO A 37 6.87 -7.50 2.99
N THR A 38 6.58 -8.14 4.13
CA THR A 38 7.55 -9.02 4.80
C THR A 38 7.99 -10.18 3.90
N SER A 39 7.05 -10.83 3.27
CA SER A 39 7.28 -11.91 2.30
C SER A 39 6.29 -11.79 1.14
N ARG A 40 6.66 -12.28 -0.05
CA ARG A 40 5.77 -12.34 -1.22
C ARG A 40 5.28 -13.76 -1.53
N ASP A 41 5.96 -14.75 -1.02
CA ASP A 41 5.76 -16.18 -1.28
C ASP A 41 5.54 -17.00 -0.01
N ASN A 42 5.53 -16.34 1.15
CA ASN A 42 5.50 -16.95 2.49
C ASN A 42 6.68 -17.92 2.77
N LYS A 43 7.75 -17.84 1.98
CA LYS A 43 8.90 -18.71 2.11
C LYS A 43 10.18 -17.93 2.43
N TYR A 44 10.42 -16.83 1.72
CA TYR A 44 11.59 -15.99 1.90
C TYR A 44 11.20 -14.58 2.34
N ILE A 45 12.05 -13.97 3.16
CA ILE A 45 11.93 -12.55 3.48
C ILE A 45 12.23 -11.73 2.22
N THR A 46 11.37 -10.80 1.88
CA THR A 46 11.45 -10.00 0.65
C THR A 46 12.85 -9.38 0.47
N GLY A 47 13.47 -9.68 -0.67
CA GLY A 47 14.78 -9.15 -1.04
C GLY A 47 15.97 -9.81 -0.33
N THR A 48 15.79 -11.01 0.26
CA THR A 48 16.86 -11.77 0.92
C THR A 48 16.79 -13.26 0.56
N SER A 49 17.82 -14.02 0.94
CA SER A 49 17.81 -15.49 0.94
C SER A 49 17.37 -16.08 2.29
N THR A 50 17.09 -15.24 3.29
CA THR A 50 16.62 -15.68 4.61
C THR A 50 15.22 -16.20 4.53
N THR A 51 14.98 -17.37 5.06
CA THR A 51 13.65 -17.98 5.10
C THR A 51 12.80 -17.44 6.26
N VAL A 52 11.49 -17.57 6.13
CA VAL A 52 10.52 -17.26 7.20
C VAL A 52 10.79 -18.12 8.43
N GLY A 53 11.14 -19.41 8.25
CA GLY A 53 11.47 -20.33 9.33
C GLY A 53 12.75 -19.95 10.08
N GLU A 54 13.77 -19.43 9.39
CA GLU A 54 14.98 -18.93 10.05
C GLU A 54 14.69 -17.73 10.96
N ILE A 55 13.81 -16.82 10.53
CA ILE A 55 13.35 -15.72 11.39
C ILE A 55 12.60 -16.26 12.61
N ALA A 56 11.66 -17.19 12.40
CA ALA A 56 10.92 -17.80 13.51
C ALA A 56 11.81 -18.52 14.52
N ALA A 57 12.86 -19.20 14.05
CA ALA A 57 13.82 -19.92 14.90
C ALA A 57 14.75 -19.01 15.75
N MET A 58 14.90 -17.74 15.36
CA MET A 58 15.74 -16.77 16.09
C MET A 58 15.00 -16.05 17.23
N LEU A 59 13.70 -16.27 17.36
CA LEU A 59 12.86 -15.55 18.32
C LEU A 59 13.12 -16.02 19.75
N THR A 60 13.16 -15.05 20.66
CA THR A 60 13.32 -15.25 22.11
C THR A 60 12.34 -14.32 22.83
N PRO A 61 12.05 -14.52 24.13
CA PRO A 61 11.11 -13.68 24.87
C PRO A 61 11.43 -12.18 24.88
N ASP A 62 12.71 -11.83 24.71
CA ASP A 62 13.20 -10.45 24.65
C ASP A 62 13.29 -9.88 23.21
N THR A 63 12.72 -10.59 22.24
CA THR A 63 12.70 -10.17 20.83
C THR A 63 11.36 -9.49 20.50
N ALA A 64 11.45 -8.35 19.80
CA ALA A 64 10.34 -7.74 19.08
C ALA A 64 10.53 -7.95 17.58
N VAL A 65 9.45 -8.24 16.86
CA VAL A 65 9.44 -8.35 15.39
C VAL A 65 8.51 -7.30 14.82
N ALA A 66 8.99 -6.53 13.87
CA ALA A 66 8.18 -5.57 13.11
C ALA A 66 8.19 -5.90 11.63
N GLY A 67 7.02 -5.99 11.03
CA GLY A 67 6.83 -6.34 9.62
C GLY A 67 5.51 -5.83 9.05
N TYR A 68 5.14 -6.34 7.87
CA TYR A 68 3.89 -6.04 7.19
C TYR A 68 3.37 -7.30 6.49
N ASN A 69 2.14 -7.71 6.82
CA ASN A 69 1.59 -9.00 6.43
C ASN A 69 2.58 -10.12 6.79
N ILE A 70 2.88 -10.21 8.08
CA ILE A 70 3.87 -11.16 8.61
C ILE A 70 3.33 -12.59 8.44
N PRO A 71 4.10 -13.52 7.82
CA PRO A 71 3.70 -14.92 7.71
C PRO A 71 3.39 -15.56 9.07
N SER A 72 2.37 -16.43 9.11
CA SER A 72 1.90 -17.09 10.34
C SER A 72 2.99 -17.88 11.04
N GLU A 73 3.94 -18.48 10.32
CA GLU A 73 5.06 -19.18 10.91
C GLU A 73 5.90 -18.31 11.88
N ILE A 74 6.07 -17.01 11.55
CA ILE A 74 6.75 -16.05 12.44
C ILE A 74 5.86 -15.68 13.62
N THR A 75 4.57 -15.38 13.37
CA THR A 75 3.65 -14.97 14.44
C THR A 75 3.39 -16.11 15.43
N ASP A 76 3.24 -17.34 14.93
CA ASP A 76 3.07 -18.54 15.77
C ASP A 76 4.36 -18.87 16.54
N GLY A 77 5.51 -18.71 15.89
CA GLY A 77 6.81 -18.84 16.54
C GLY A 77 6.98 -17.82 17.68
N ALA A 78 6.60 -16.56 17.42
CA ALA A 78 6.65 -15.51 18.44
C ALA A 78 5.73 -15.82 19.63
N ALA A 79 4.50 -16.27 19.37
CA ALA A 79 3.55 -16.64 20.42
C ALA A 79 4.08 -17.78 21.31
N LYS A 80 4.76 -18.79 20.73
CA LYS A 80 5.32 -19.93 21.45
C LYS A 80 6.43 -19.53 22.45
N VAL A 81 7.25 -18.54 22.09
CA VAL A 81 8.38 -18.12 22.92
C VAL A 81 8.09 -16.85 23.74
N GLY A 82 6.94 -16.21 23.55
CA GLY A 82 6.59 -14.96 24.22
C GLY A 82 7.25 -13.71 23.63
N ALA A 83 7.70 -13.77 22.36
CA ALA A 83 8.18 -12.61 21.62
C ALA A 83 7.02 -11.68 21.22
N THR A 84 7.30 -10.39 21.09
CA THR A 84 6.29 -9.41 20.70
C THR A 84 6.30 -9.14 19.20
N VAL A 85 5.11 -8.91 18.61
CA VAL A 85 4.97 -8.68 17.17
C VAL A 85 4.23 -7.36 16.91
N TYR A 86 4.72 -6.62 15.92
CA TYR A 86 4.01 -5.54 15.25
C TYR A 86 3.83 -5.89 13.77
N ASP A 87 2.59 -6.07 13.35
CA ASP A 87 2.24 -6.23 11.94
C ASP A 87 1.53 -4.97 11.43
N GLY A 88 2.22 -4.19 10.59
CA GLY A 88 1.66 -2.99 9.98
C GLY A 88 0.46 -3.27 9.06
N GLY A 89 0.28 -4.51 8.60
CA GLY A 89 -0.90 -4.95 7.85
C GLY A 89 -2.18 -4.98 8.69
N LEU A 90 -2.05 -4.97 10.02
CA LEU A 90 -3.15 -4.94 10.99
C LEU A 90 -3.31 -3.57 11.70
N ASP A 91 -2.40 -2.62 11.46
CA ASP A 91 -2.46 -1.27 12.02
C ASP A 91 -3.22 -0.32 11.09
N GLU A 92 -4.48 -0.04 11.39
CA GLU A 92 -5.34 0.81 10.56
C GLU A 92 -4.78 2.23 10.40
N THR A 93 -4.15 2.79 11.44
CA THR A 93 -3.51 4.11 11.37
C THR A 93 -2.38 4.10 10.36
N PHE A 94 -1.49 3.13 10.45
CA PHE A 94 -0.39 2.96 9.50
C PHE A 94 -0.90 2.71 8.08
N LEU A 95 -1.93 1.87 7.92
CA LEU A 95 -2.54 1.58 6.62
C LEU A 95 -3.13 2.84 5.97
N CYS A 96 -3.79 3.70 6.74
CA CYS A 96 -4.34 4.97 6.25
C CYS A 96 -3.24 5.96 5.85
N GLU A 97 -2.17 6.09 6.66
CA GLU A 97 -1.02 6.95 6.37
C GLU A 97 -0.26 6.47 5.12
N ASN A 98 -0.06 5.15 4.99
CA ASN A 98 0.58 4.54 3.83
C ASN A 98 -0.26 4.71 2.54
N ALA A 99 -1.60 4.61 2.66
CA ALA A 99 -2.52 4.83 1.54
C ALA A 99 -2.49 6.29 1.06
N GLU A 100 -2.34 7.24 1.96
CA GLU A 100 -2.16 8.66 1.62
C GLU A 100 -0.90 8.88 0.77
N LEU A 101 0.23 8.28 1.16
CA LEU A 101 1.47 8.37 0.37
C LEU A 101 1.31 7.68 -1.01
N THR A 102 0.57 6.58 -1.06
CA THR A 102 0.28 5.88 -2.32
C THR A 102 -0.55 6.77 -3.24
N ALA A 103 -1.60 7.40 -2.74
CA ALA A 103 -2.45 8.29 -3.52
C ALA A 103 -1.69 9.52 -4.04
N ARG A 104 -0.86 10.14 -3.20
CA ARG A 104 -0.02 11.27 -3.61
C ARG A 104 1.03 10.88 -4.65
N GLY A 105 1.64 9.71 -4.52
CA GLY A 105 2.60 9.22 -5.50
C GLY A 105 1.94 8.90 -6.84
N ALA A 106 0.73 8.34 -6.84
CA ALA A 106 -0.04 8.11 -8.05
C ALA A 106 -0.42 9.43 -8.74
N LEU A 107 -0.88 10.44 -7.98
CA LEU A 107 -1.12 11.78 -8.50
C LEU A 107 0.16 12.39 -9.08
N GLY A 108 1.29 12.31 -8.36
CA GLY A 108 2.58 12.80 -8.84
C GLY A 108 3.00 12.14 -10.14
N TYR A 109 2.74 10.84 -10.30
CA TYR A 109 2.98 10.13 -11.54
C TYR A 109 2.12 10.69 -12.68
N ILE A 110 0.80 10.85 -12.47
CA ILE A 110 -0.12 11.41 -13.46
C ILE A 110 0.34 12.80 -13.90
N LEU A 111 0.59 13.71 -12.95
CA LEU A 111 1.02 15.09 -13.23
C LEU A 111 2.34 15.20 -14.01
N THR A 112 3.20 14.17 -13.96
CA THR A 112 4.50 14.18 -14.64
C THR A 112 4.54 13.42 -15.96
N HIS A 113 3.52 12.59 -16.24
CA HIS A 113 3.50 11.72 -17.41
C HIS A 113 2.27 11.93 -18.32
N ALA A 114 1.24 12.63 -17.84
CA ALA A 114 0.11 12.99 -18.68
C ALA A 114 0.54 14.01 -19.76
N GLU A 115 0.01 13.83 -20.97
CA GLU A 115 0.27 14.73 -22.11
C GLU A 115 -0.65 15.96 -22.10
N SER A 116 -1.75 15.91 -21.32
CA SER A 116 -2.73 17.00 -21.15
C SER A 116 -2.74 17.50 -19.72
N ASP A 117 -3.22 18.73 -19.53
CA ASP A 117 -3.48 19.23 -18.18
C ASP A 117 -4.59 18.39 -17.53
N ILE A 118 -4.40 18.08 -16.26
CA ILE A 118 -5.32 17.22 -15.50
C ILE A 118 -6.72 17.82 -15.41
N SER A 119 -6.87 19.15 -15.52
CA SER A 119 -8.15 19.86 -15.57
C SER A 119 -8.97 19.54 -16.82
N ASP A 120 -8.32 19.15 -17.90
CA ASP A 120 -8.93 18.80 -19.18
C ASP A 120 -9.18 17.29 -19.31
N MET A 121 -8.77 16.50 -18.31
CA MET A 121 -8.83 15.04 -18.36
C MET A 121 -10.05 14.49 -17.63
N HIS A 122 -10.47 13.29 -18.08
CA HIS A 122 -11.45 12.45 -17.42
C HIS A 122 -10.79 11.23 -16.82
N LEU A 123 -10.79 11.12 -15.50
CA LEU A 123 -10.07 10.10 -14.75
C LEU A 123 -11.02 9.11 -14.09
N GLY A 124 -10.89 7.83 -14.41
CA GLY A 124 -11.60 6.75 -13.73
C GLY A 124 -10.83 6.23 -12.53
N VAL A 125 -11.46 6.11 -11.37
CA VAL A 125 -10.87 5.48 -10.18
C VAL A 125 -11.65 4.22 -9.82
N VAL A 126 -11.00 3.08 -9.90
CA VAL A 126 -11.59 1.77 -9.56
C VAL A 126 -11.33 1.45 -8.10
N GLY A 127 -12.41 1.28 -7.35
CA GLY A 127 -12.37 1.06 -5.90
C GLY A 127 -12.38 2.35 -5.10
N TYR A 128 -13.13 2.34 -3.99
CA TYR A 128 -13.22 3.46 -3.04
C TYR A 128 -12.82 2.99 -1.63
N GLY A 129 -11.66 2.31 -1.59
CA GLY A 129 -10.99 1.89 -0.36
C GLY A 129 -10.10 3.01 0.21
N ARG A 130 -9.10 2.63 1.02
CA ARG A 130 -8.16 3.59 1.63
C ARG A 130 -7.43 4.44 0.58
N ILE A 131 -6.88 3.81 -0.47
CA ILE A 131 -6.15 4.51 -1.54
C ILE A 131 -7.13 5.28 -2.44
N GLY A 132 -8.16 4.62 -2.98
CA GLY A 132 -9.09 5.25 -3.93
C GLY A 132 -9.77 6.49 -3.37
N ARG A 133 -10.20 6.44 -2.10
CA ARG A 133 -10.80 7.60 -1.43
C ARG A 133 -9.84 8.79 -1.33
N ARG A 134 -8.57 8.55 -0.99
CA ARG A 134 -7.55 9.61 -0.92
C ARG A 134 -7.21 10.17 -2.29
N LEU A 135 -7.08 9.28 -3.28
CA LEU A 135 -6.81 9.70 -4.65
C LEU A 135 -7.93 10.59 -5.21
N VAL A 136 -9.20 10.19 -5.05
CA VAL A 136 -10.36 11.01 -5.46
C VAL A 136 -10.34 12.39 -4.77
N GLN A 137 -10.06 12.43 -3.47
CA GLN A 137 -9.93 13.69 -2.72
C GLN A 137 -8.83 14.61 -3.28
N HIS A 138 -7.73 14.03 -3.76
CA HIS A 138 -6.63 14.79 -4.36
C HIS A 138 -6.91 15.21 -5.81
N LEU A 139 -7.68 14.42 -6.57
CA LEU A 139 -7.98 14.71 -7.98
C LEU A 139 -9.05 15.80 -8.15
N ILE A 140 -10.10 15.79 -7.33
CA ILE A 140 -11.23 16.74 -7.45
C ILE A 140 -10.79 18.22 -7.52
N PRO A 141 -9.83 18.71 -6.70
CA PRO A 141 -9.41 20.11 -6.73
C PRO A 141 -8.78 20.58 -8.04
N PHE A 142 -8.34 19.67 -8.90
CA PHE A 142 -7.77 20.02 -10.21
C PHE A 142 -8.83 20.40 -11.25
N GLY A 143 -10.11 20.11 -10.98
CA GLY A 143 -11.22 20.52 -11.85
C GLY A 143 -11.52 19.60 -13.03
N GLY A 144 -10.71 18.56 -13.26
CA GLY A 144 -10.99 17.54 -14.28
C GLY A 144 -12.17 16.63 -13.90
N GLY A 145 -12.65 15.86 -14.86
CA GLY A 145 -13.70 14.86 -14.62
C GLY A 145 -13.19 13.68 -13.79
N VAL A 146 -13.82 13.40 -12.66
CA VAL A 146 -13.47 12.22 -11.83
C VAL A 146 -14.68 11.29 -11.74
N ARG A 147 -14.53 10.06 -12.26
CA ARG A 147 -15.55 9.00 -12.18
C ARG A 147 -15.05 7.86 -11.29
N VAL A 148 -15.87 7.44 -10.34
CA VAL A 148 -15.53 6.36 -9.40
C VAL A 148 -16.30 5.10 -9.74
N TYR A 149 -15.59 3.97 -9.88
CA TYR A 149 -16.17 2.65 -10.08
C TYR A 149 -16.09 1.85 -8.79
N THR A 150 -17.23 1.40 -8.27
CA THR A 150 -17.30 0.69 -7.00
C THR A 150 -18.24 -0.51 -7.08
N GLY A 151 -17.89 -1.62 -6.43
CA GLY A 151 -18.81 -2.76 -6.27
C GLY A 151 -19.82 -2.59 -5.12
N ARG A 152 -19.85 -1.44 -4.45
CA ARG A 152 -20.72 -1.20 -3.29
C ARG A 152 -21.75 -0.11 -3.59
N GLU A 153 -23.03 -0.51 -3.63
CA GLU A 153 -24.16 0.38 -3.91
C GLU A 153 -24.22 1.57 -2.94
N SER A 154 -24.04 1.32 -1.65
CA SER A 154 -24.02 2.38 -0.63
C SER A 154 -22.92 3.43 -0.85
N VAL A 155 -21.79 3.02 -1.43
CA VAL A 155 -20.69 3.95 -1.77
C VAL A 155 -21.07 4.76 -3.01
N ALA A 156 -21.64 4.13 -4.02
CA ALA A 156 -22.09 4.83 -5.23
C ALA A 156 -23.13 5.91 -4.87
N ALA A 157 -24.14 5.56 -4.07
CA ALA A 157 -25.16 6.51 -3.60
C ALA A 157 -24.54 7.68 -2.82
N LEU A 158 -23.64 7.39 -1.87
CA LEU A 158 -22.95 8.42 -1.07
C LEU A 158 -22.14 9.40 -1.94
N LEU A 159 -21.46 8.91 -2.97
CA LEU A 159 -20.66 9.74 -3.88
C LEU A 159 -21.56 10.59 -4.79
N SER A 160 -22.64 10.01 -5.32
CA SER A 160 -23.63 10.73 -6.13
C SER A 160 -24.28 11.87 -5.35
N ASP A 161 -24.63 11.67 -4.08
CA ASP A 161 -25.14 12.72 -3.18
C ASP A 161 -24.15 13.88 -3.01
N ARG A 162 -22.86 13.62 -3.18
CA ARG A 162 -21.78 14.63 -3.11
C ARG A 162 -21.43 15.23 -4.47
N GLY A 163 -22.20 14.93 -5.52
CA GLY A 163 -21.95 15.41 -6.87
C GLY A 163 -20.76 14.75 -7.58
N ILE A 164 -20.29 13.60 -7.10
CA ILE A 164 -19.21 12.85 -7.73
C ILE A 164 -19.82 11.79 -8.65
N ASP A 165 -19.41 11.72 -9.92
CA ASP A 165 -19.85 10.67 -10.86
C ASP A 165 -19.39 9.31 -10.32
N ALA A 166 -20.33 8.48 -9.89
CA ALA A 166 -20.07 7.16 -9.32
C ALA A 166 -20.91 6.10 -10.04
N ARG A 167 -20.26 5.03 -10.41
CA ARG A 167 -20.84 3.90 -11.15
C ARG A 167 -20.66 2.61 -10.39
N LEU A 168 -21.68 1.77 -10.39
CA LEU A 168 -21.55 0.40 -9.94
C LEU A 168 -20.80 -0.43 -10.99
N VAL A 169 -19.84 -1.21 -10.54
CA VAL A 169 -19.21 -2.22 -11.37
C VAL A 169 -20.20 -3.33 -11.66
N GLY A 170 -20.40 -3.68 -12.91
CA GLY A 170 -21.36 -4.68 -13.40
C GLY A 170 -20.82 -5.51 -14.54
N GLU A 171 -21.71 -6.24 -15.22
CA GLU A 171 -21.36 -7.08 -16.38
C GLU A 171 -20.90 -6.25 -17.58
N HIS A 172 -21.41 -5.03 -17.71
CA HIS A 172 -21.01 -4.06 -18.76
C HIS A 172 -20.68 -2.74 -18.10
N ASN A 173 -19.47 -2.28 -18.30
CA ASN A 173 -18.96 -1.05 -17.71
C ASN A 173 -18.68 -0.03 -18.80
N ASP A 174 -19.31 1.13 -18.70
CA ASP A 174 -19.02 2.23 -19.60
C ASP A 174 -17.74 2.96 -19.14
N LEU A 175 -16.67 2.76 -19.89
CA LEU A 175 -15.36 3.41 -19.71
C LEU A 175 -15.11 4.47 -20.81
N SER A 176 -16.10 4.74 -21.65
CA SER A 176 -15.97 5.72 -22.73
C SER A 176 -15.67 7.12 -22.19
N GLY A 177 -14.86 7.85 -22.93
CA GLY A 177 -14.46 9.22 -22.59
C GLY A 177 -13.53 9.34 -21.39
N LEU A 178 -12.96 8.24 -20.90
CA LEU A 178 -11.87 8.29 -19.92
C LEU A 178 -10.52 8.36 -20.64
N ASP A 179 -9.64 9.20 -20.13
CA ASP A 179 -8.25 9.31 -20.55
C ASP A 179 -7.37 8.32 -19.78
N ILE A 180 -7.58 8.20 -18.46
CA ILE A 180 -6.83 7.31 -17.58
C ILE A 180 -7.79 6.56 -16.65
N LEU A 181 -7.57 5.24 -16.50
CA LEU A 181 -8.22 4.40 -15.49
C LEU A 181 -7.22 4.01 -14.40
N ILE A 182 -7.47 4.40 -13.15
CA ILE A 182 -6.59 4.13 -12.02
C ILE A 182 -7.19 3.02 -11.17
N ASN A 183 -6.57 1.84 -11.18
CA ASN A 183 -7.03 0.71 -10.38
C ASN A 183 -6.45 0.74 -8.97
N THR A 184 -7.33 0.79 -7.97
CA THR A 184 -7.00 0.68 -6.55
C THR A 184 -7.65 -0.54 -5.88
N ALA A 185 -8.39 -1.36 -6.65
CA ALA A 185 -9.09 -2.54 -6.15
C ALA A 185 -8.17 -3.78 -6.24
N PRO A 186 -8.13 -4.65 -5.21
CA PRO A 186 -7.26 -5.83 -5.20
C PRO A 186 -7.75 -6.97 -6.07
N SER A 187 -8.95 -6.89 -6.61
CA SER A 187 -9.56 -7.88 -7.49
C SER A 187 -9.91 -7.25 -8.84
N ARG A 188 -9.87 -8.08 -9.89
CA ARG A 188 -10.28 -7.66 -11.24
C ARG A 188 -11.74 -7.23 -11.23
N GLN A 189 -11.99 -6.01 -11.71
CA GLN A 189 -13.34 -5.41 -11.74
C GLN A 189 -13.90 -5.33 -13.16
N PHE A 190 -13.05 -5.37 -14.18
CA PHE A 190 -13.42 -5.25 -15.59
C PHE A 190 -12.91 -6.44 -16.39
N SER A 191 -13.65 -6.80 -17.44
CA SER A 191 -13.18 -7.72 -18.46
C SER A 191 -12.31 -6.96 -19.48
N ASP A 192 -11.47 -7.67 -20.24
CA ASP A 192 -10.65 -7.04 -21.28
C ASP A 192 -11.51 -6.43 -22.40
N ARG A 193 -12.75 -6.91 -22.56
CA ARG A 193 -13.73 -6.38 -23.53
C ARG A 193 -14.27 -5.01 -23.15
N ASP A 194 -14.23 -4.68 -21.86
CA ASP A 194 -14.69 -3.37 -21.35
C ASP A 194 -13.60 -2.29 -21.50
N LEU A 195 -12.35 -2.68 -21.77
CA LEU A 195 -11.22 -1.76 -21.83
C LEU A 195 -11.02 -1.21 -23.25
N PRO A 196 -11.27 0.11 -23.47
CA PRO A 196 -10.91 0.73 -24.73
C PRO A 196 -9.42 0.59 -25.02
N PRO A 197 -9.02 0.32 -26.28
CA PRO A 197 -7.61 0.07 -26.63
C PRO A 197 -6.70 1.29 -26.43
N GLU A 198 -7.27 2.49 -26.44
CA GLU A 198 -6.58 3.77 -26.21
C GLU A 198 -6.51 4.18 -24.73
N LEU A 199 -7.21 3.50 -23.83
CA LEU A 199 -7.29 3.86 -22.43
C LEU A 199 -5.99 3.53 -21.69
N ASP A 200 -5.38 4.54 -21.09
CA ASP A 200 -4.24 4.34 -20.19
C ASP A 200 -4.72 3.77 -18.84
N ILE A 201 -4.05 2.72 -18.39
CA ILE A 201 -4.39 2.05 -17.14
C ILE A 201 -3.22 2.14 -16.18
N ILE A 202 -3.45 2.73 -15.00
CA ILE A 202 -2.48 2.77 -13.89
C ILE A 202 -2.95 1.78 -12.83
N ASP A 203 -2.20 0.69 -12.64
CA ASP A 203 -2.51 -0.31 -11.62
C ASP A 203 -1.69 -0.09 -10.35
N LEU A 204 -2.38 0.26 -9.26
CA LEU A 204 -1.82 0.44 -7.91
C LEU A 204 -2.06 -0.77 -7.00
N ALA A 205 -2.94 -1.68 -7.42
CA ALA A 205 -3.32 -2.83 -6.65
C ALA A 205 -2.46 -4.03 -7.04
N SER A 206 -1.47 -4.35 -6.24
CA SER A 206 -0.61 -5.52 -6.48
C SER A 206 -1.46 -6.79 -6.59
N GLY A 207 -1.42 -7.46 -7.76
CA GLY A 207 -2.08 -8.74 -7.99
C GLY A 207 -3.25 -8.74 -8.98
N VAL A 208 -3.67 -7.59 -9.48
CA VAL A 208 -4.66 -7.55 -10.57
C VAL A 208 -3.95 -7.79 -11.91
N VAL A 209 -4.39 -8.82 -12.59
CA VAL A 209 -3.91 -9.14 -13.94
C VAL A 209 -4.91 -8.54 -14.93
N PHE A 210 -4.55 -7.38 -15.50
CA PHE A 210 -5.09 -6.99 -16.80
C PHE A 210 -4.27 -7.72 -17.88
N GLU A 211 -4.94 -8.18 -18.93
CA GLU A 211 -4.20 -8.66 -20.10
C GLU A 211 -3.22 -7.55 -20.56
N PRO A 212 -2.04 -7.90 -21.05
CA PRO A 212 -1.04 -6.89 -21.42
C PRO A 212 -1.58 -6.03 -22.56
N SER A 213 -2.20 -4.91 -22.21
CA SER A 213 -2.39 -3.80 -23.16
C SER A 213 -1.09 -3.00 -23.19
N ALA A 214 -0.76 -2.41 -24.33
CA ALA A 214 0.42 -1.55 -24.49
C ALA A 214 0.39 -0.32 -23.56
N ARG A 215 -0.73 -0.07 -22.91
CA ARG A 215 -1.00 1.09 -22.04
C ARG A 215 -1.17 0.77 -20.56
N LEU A 216 -0.80 -0.46 -20.14
CA LEU A 216 -0.84 -0.83 -18.74
C LEU A 216 0.44 -0.44 -18.02
N ILE A 217 0.31 0.45 -17.04
CA ILE A 217 1.40 0.91 -16.18
C ILE A 217 1.19 0.35 -14.78
N LYS A 218 2.08 -0.53 -14.34
CA LYS A 218 2.05 -1.08 -12.97
C LYS A 218 2.91 -0.24 -12.05
N LEU A 219 2.30 0.48 -11.14
CA LEU A 219 3.00 1.25 -10.11
C LEU A 219 2.96 0.49 -8.78
N SER A 220 3.98 -0.30 -8.55
CA SER A 220 4.14 -1.04 -7.29
C SER A 220 5.03 -0.28 -6.30
N SER A 221 4.79 -0.51 -5.00
CA SER A 221 5.64 0.05 -3.92
C SER A 221 5.79 1.58 -3.99
N ILE A 222 4.73 2.30 -4.36
CA ILE A 222 4.73 3.76 -4.55
C ILE A 222 5.32 4.52 -3.36
N PRO A 223 4.99 4.21 -2.07
CA PRO A 223 5.61 4.92 -0.95
C PRO A 223 7.12 4.84 -0.93
N ASP A 224 7.68 3.69 -1.34
CA ASP A 224 9.14 3.50 -1.42
C ASP A 224 9.77 4.21 -2.62
N ALA A 225 9.10 4.21 -3.76
CA ALA A 225 9.60 4.82 -4.99
C ALA A 225 9.59 6.35 -4.92
N PHE A 226 8.49 6.94 -4.42
CA PHE A 226 8.29 8.40 -4.42
C PHE A 226 8.69 9.08 -3.11
N TYR A 227 8.39 8.46 -1.97
CA TYR A 227 8.53 9.07 -0.63
C TYR A 227 9.26 8.18 0.38
N PRO A 228 10.42 7.59 0.05
CA PRO A 228 11.06 6.59 0.91
C PRO A 228 11.39 7.10 2.32
N PHE A 229 11.73 8.38 2.46
CA PHE A 229 12.03 8.96 3.78
C PHE A 229 10.78 9.14 4.64
N THR A 230 9.68 9.64 4.04
CA THR A 230 8.39 9.78 4.74
C THR A 230 7.83 8.41 5.08
N ALA A 231 7.86 7.47 4.15
CA ALA A 231 7.41 6.10 4.37
C ALA A 231 8.21 5.39 5.47
N GLY A 232 9.52 5.61 5.51
CA GLY A 232 10.37 5.09 6.59
C GLY A 232 10.09 5.72 7.95
N ARG A 233 9.78 7.02 7.98
CA ARG A 233 9.38 7.72 9.20
C ARG A 233 8.04 7.18 9.74
N LEU A 234 7.03 7.06 8.88
CA LEU A 234 5.72 6.51 9.28
C LEU A 234 5.85 5.09 9.85
N TYR A 235 6.68 4.26 9.22
CA TYR A 235 6.93 2.91 9.72
C TYR A 235 7.63 2.91 11.07
N ALA A 236 8.65 3.75 11.27
CA ALA A 236 9.34 3.89 12.54
C ALA A 236 8.42 4.40 13.66
N GLU A 237 7.56 5.38 13.37
CA GLU A 237 6.59 5.92 14.32
C GLU A 237 5.54 4.88 14.71
N ALA A 238 5.06 4.08 13.77
CA ALA A 238 4.12 3.00 14.03
C ALA A 238 4.74 1.91 14.94
N ILE A 239 5.98 1.51 14.66
CA ILE A 239 6.75 0.58 15.50
C ILE A 239 6.97 1.16 16.90
N ALA A 240 7.32 2.44 16.99
CA ALA A 240 7.55 3.11 18.26
C ALA A 240 6.26 3.25 19.08
N ARG A 241 5.11 3.51 18.46
CA ARG A 241 3.80 3.48 19.15
C ARG A 241 3.50 2.12 19.77
N ARG A 242 3.91 1.04 19.12
CA ARG A 242 3.63 -0.35 19.57
C ARG A 242 4.57 -0.81 20.67
N PHE A 243 5.86 -0.46 20.56
CA PHE A 243 6.91 -0.99 21.43
C PHE A 243 7.53 0.06 22.36
N GLY A 244 7.22 1.35 22.19
CA GLY A 244 7.72 2.42 23.06
C GLY A 244 7.24 2.24 24.50
N GLY A 245 8.15 2.47 25.44
CA GLY A 245 7.77 2.68 26.86
C GLY A 245 7.03 4.02 26.95
N GLY A 246 5.83 4.00 27.54
CA GLY A 246 5.05 5.19 27.80
C GLY A 246 5.76 6.16 28.75
#